data_68b1add8dd932116b211b8cc4c9a47cb
#
_entry.id   68b1add8dd932116b211b8cc4c9a47cb
#
_cell.length_a   1.000
_cell.length_b   1.000
_cell.length_c   1.000
_cell.angle_alpha   90.00
_cell.angle_beta   90.00
_cell.angle_gamma   90.00
#
_symmetry.space_group_name_H-M   'P 1'
#
loop_
_entity.id
_entity.type
_entity.pdbx_description
1 polymer ?
#
loop_
_entity_poly.entity_id
_entity_poly.type
_entity_poly.pdbx_seq_one_letter_code
_entity_poly.pdbx_strand_id
1 'polypeptide(L)'
;CLRTQKKQSVMEKNSSSFEYANRLPNSLFQGNREKFFKAFKQQVPDHGKALLLFKGKEEIPIDSTDIEYTVKQESFFYYLFGVHETGCSAAIDISEEKVYLFFPNFSEIYKIWFKVLSTEEIRSLYPDFEIFYMNDLEQWVKDFAPSQIFINKGVNSDSGLDTLVLSFKWMDDYTIEQTKMHNILSDCRSIKTPDEIKIMEIAVAISSEAHVHTMKHCKPGVRESYLESKFRAYCHERYNCKFSHYQSICAC
;
A
#
# COMPACT_ATOMS: atom_id res chain seq x y z
N CYS A 1 27.87 -30.68 14.61
CA CYS A 1 28.20 -29.83 13.44
C CYS A 1 26.98 -29.47 12.59
N LEU A 2 26.08 -30.41 12.25
CA LEU A 2 24.88 -30.16 11.45
C LEU A 2 23.80 -29.30 12.17
N ARG A 3 23.73 -29.34 13.50
CA ARG A 3 22.83 -28.49 14.30
C ARG A 3 23.25 -27.04 14.35
N THR A 4 24.54 -26.74 14.24
CA THR A 4 25.11 -25.39 14.28
C THR A 4 24.95 -24.69 12.93
N GLN A 5 25.14 -25.41 11.83
CA GLN A 5 24.92 -24.86 10.48
C GLN A 5 23.44 -24.53 10.19
N LYS A 6 22.48 -25.39 10.68
CA LYS A 6 21.06 -25.06 10.57
C LYS A 6 20.65 -23.83 11.40
N LYS A 7 21.27 -23.59 12.56
CA LYS A 7 21.01 -22.39 13.37
C LYS A 7 21.58 -21.11 12.72
N GLN A 8 22.74 -21.18 12.08
CA GLN A 8 23.32 -20.03 11.38
C GLN A 8 22.49 -19.65 10.14
N SER A 9 22.06 -20.61 9.32
CA SER A 9 21.21 -20.32 8.15
C SER A 9 19.83 -19.76 8.52
N VAL A 10 19.29 -20.10 9.68
CA VAL A 10 18.03 -19.54 10.20
C VAL A 10 18.23 -18.13 10.74
N MET A 11 19.37 -17.82 11.37
CA MET A 11 19.69 -16.47 11.83
C MET A 11 19.96 -15.49 10.66
N GLU A 12 20.65 -15.93 9.60
CA GLU A 12 20.87 -15.13 8.41
C GLU A 12 19.57 -14.87 7.62
N LYS A 13 18.68 -15.85 7.54
CA LYS A 13 17.32 -15.67 6.99
C LYS A 13 16.46 -14.71 7.83
N ASN A 14 16.62 -14.74 9.16
CA ASN A 14 15.89 -13.84 10.05
C ASN A 14 16.35 -12.38 9.94
N SER A 15 17.62 -12.10 9.66
CA SER A 15 18.11 -10.73 9.46
C SER A 15 17.54 -10.10 8.19
N SER A 16 17.53 -10.83 7.07
CA SER A 16 16.94 -10.35 5.82
C SER A 16 15.42 -10.16 5.92
N SER A 17 14.71 -11.10 6.56
CA SER A 17 13.26 -10.99 6.79
C SER A 17 12.89 -9.81 7.68
N PHE A 18 13.72 -9.49 8.66
CA PHE A 18 13.54 -8.33 9.54
C PHE A 18 13.78 -7.00 8.80
N GLU A 19 14.73 -6.95 7.90
CA GLU A 19 15.00 -5.78 7.06
C GLU A 19 13.81 -5.48 6.14
N TYR A 20 13.26 -6.50 5.46
CA TYR A 20 12.07 -6.38 4.63
C TYR A 20 10.79 -6.00 5.41
N ALA A 21 10.64 -6.47 6.64
CA ALA A 21 9.49 -6.11 7.49
C ALA A 21 9.50 -4.63 7.90
N ASN A 22 10.66 -3.97 7.90
CA ASN A 22 10.77 -2.56 8.22
C ASN A 22 10.54 -1.65 7.02
N ARG A 23 11.01 -2.01 5.82
CA ARG A 23 10.79 -1.25 4.59
C ARG A 23 10.96 -2.13 3.35
N LEU A 24 9.95 -2.17 2.51
CA LEU A 24 10.03 -2.82 1.21
C LEU A 24 10.95 -2.02 0.27
N PRO A 25 11.74 -2.69 -0.60
CA PRO A 25 12.66 -2.00 -1.51
C PRO A 25 11.89 -1.19 -2.56
N ASN A 26 12.39 0.00 -2.90
CA ASN A 26 11.79 0.85 -3.92
C ASN A 26 11.70 0.15 -5.29
N SER A 27 12.65 -0.75 -5.61
CA SER A 27 12.65 -1.54 -6.85
C SER A 27 11.37 -2.38 -7.05
N LEU A 28 10.75 -2.85 -5.95
CA LEU A 28 9.46 -3.54 -6.01
C LEU A 28 8.39 -2.66 -6.65
N PHE A 29 8.23 -1.45 -6.12
CA PHE A 29 7.19 -0.52 -6.58
C PHE A 29 7.52 0.05 -7.97
N GLN A 30 8.79 0.27 -8.26
CA GLN A 30 9.25 0.64 -9.59
C GLN A 30 8.90 -0.44 -10.62
N GLY A 31 9.23 -1.71 -10.36
CA GLY A 31 8.89 -2.83 -11.24
C GLY A 31 7.38 -2.98 -11.46
N ASN A 32 6.57 -2.74 -10.41
CA ASN A 32 5.11 -2.74 -10.52
C ASN A 32 4.61 -1.60 -11.42
N ARG A 33 5.17 -0.40 -11.30
CA ARG A 33 4.83 0.75 -12.16
C ARG A 33 5.21 0.51 -13.61
N GLU A 34 6.43 0.03 -13.89
CA GLU A 34 6.91 -0.29 -15.25
C GLU A 34 5.99 -1.31 -15.93
N LYS A 35 5.61 -2.36 -15.20
CA LYS A 35 4.65 -3.35 -15.67
C LYS A 35 3.30 -2.73 -16.01
N PHE A 36 2.79 -1.88 -15.12
CA PHE A 36 1.52 -1.20 -15.31
C PHE A 36 1.58 -0.22 -16.50
N PHE A 37 2.62 0.60 -16.62
CA PHE A 37 2.78 1.54 -17.73
C PHE A 37 2.79 0.82 -19.08
N LYS A 38 3.55 -0.27 -19.18
CA LYS A 38 3.58 -1.10 -20.38
C LYS A 38 2.20 -1.66 -20.72
N ALA A 39 1.49 -2.23 -19.76
CA ALA A 39 0.16 -2.80 -19.97
C ALA A 39 -0.86 -1.72 -20.34
N PHE A 40 -0.82 -0.55 -19.70
CA PHE A 40 -1.70 0.57 -19.97
C PHE A 40 -1.51 1.10 -21.39
N LYS A 41 -0.27 1.39 -21.82
CA LYS A 41 0.04 1.88 -23.16
C LYS A 41 -0.36 0.88 -24.26
N GLN A 42 -0.26 -0.43 -23.97
CA GLN A 42 -0.71 -1.46 -24.92
C GLN A 42 -2.23 -1.51 -25.08
N GLN A 43 -2.99 -1.35 -24.00
CA GLN A 43 -4.45 -1.44 -24.02
C GLN A 43 -5.15 -0.10 -24.32
N VAL A 44 -4.44 1.00 -24.14
CA VAL A 44 -4.92 2.37 -24.39
C VAL A 44 -3.90 3.13 -25.27
N PRO A 45 -3.67 2.71 -26.53
CA PRO A 45 -2.63 3.29 -27.38
C PRO A 45 -2.88 4.77 -27.69
N ASP A 46 -4.13 5.18 -27.82
CA ASP A 46 -4.54 6.55 -28.12
C ASP A 46 -4.82 7.38 -26.86
N HIS A 47 -3.99 7.19 -25.82
CA HIS A 47 -4.22 7.88 -24.53
C HIS A 47 -3.95 9.40 -24.58
N GLY A 48 -3.26 9.92 -25.60
CA GLY A 48 -2.92 11.33 -25.71
C GLY A 48 -2.13 11.83 -24.50
N LYS A 49 -2.44 13.05 -24.04
CA LYS A 49 -1.91 13.60 -22.78
C LYS A 49 -2.80 13.18 -21.60
N ALA A 50 -2.86 11.87 -21.37
CA ALA A 50 -3.69 11.31 -20.29
C ALA A 50 -3.02 11.49 -18.92
N LEU A 51 -3.87 11.77 -17.93
CA LEU A 51 -3.49 11.81 -16.51
C LEU A 51 -4.22 10.69 -15.76
N LEU A 52 -3.48 9.87 -15.03
CA LEU A 52 -4.04 8.81 -14.21
C LEU A 52 -4.05 9.28 -12.75
N LEU A 53 -5.23 9.35 -12.13
CA LEU A 53 -5.39 9.80 -10.75
C LEU A 53 -5.74 8.66 -9.81
N PHE A 54 -5.06 8.65 -8.67
CA PHE A 54 -5.24 7.65 -7.62
C PHE A 54 -5.50 8.31 -6.28
N LYS A 55 -6.40 7.71 -5.50
CA LYS A 55 -6.68 8.11 -4.13
C LYS A 55 -6.08 7.09 -3.16
N GLY A 56 -5.26 7.57 -2.22
CA GLY A 56 -4.86 6.80 -1.05
C GLY A 56 -5.97 6.76 0.00
N LYS A 57 -5.82 5.89 0.98
CA LYS A 57 -6.77 5.75 2.08
C LYS A 57 -6.73 6.97 2.97
N GLU A 58 -7.88 7.48 3.35
CA GLU A 58 -8.05 8.51 4.37
C GLU A 58 -8.17 7.88 5.76
N GLU A 59 -7.88 8.65 6.79
CA GLU A 59 -8.22 8.30 8.16
C GLU A 59 -9.74 8.26 8.33
N ILE A 60 -10.21 7.33 9.13
CA ILE A 60 -11.64 7.11 9.36
C ILE A 60 -11.91 7.31 10.86
N PRO A 61 -12.59 8.38 11.24
CA PRO A 61 -12.97 8.59 12.64
C PRO A 61 -13.88 7.48 13.17
N ILE A 62 -13.74 7.14 14.43
CA ILE A 62 -14.65 6.23 15.12
C ILE A 62 -15.92 7.02 15.44
N ASP A 63 -16.98 6.78 14.68
CA ASP A 63 -18.28 7.46 14.77
C ASP A 63 -18.12 9.01 14.79
N SER A 64 -18.50 9.65 15.90
CA SER A 64 -18.41 11.10 16.10
C SER A 64 -17.30 11.50 17.07
N THR A 65 -16.25 10.68 17.18
CA THR A 65 -15.11 10.95 18.08
C THR A 65 -13.95 11.59 17.31
N ASP A 66 -12.96 12.08 18.05
CA ASP A 66 -11.66 12.56 17.56
C ASP A 66 -10.59 11.43 17.49
N ILE A 67 -11.03 10.17 17.63
CA ILE A 67 -10.18 8.98 17.55
C ILE A 67 -10.46 8.28 16.22
N GLU A 68 -9.42 7.78 15.58
CA GLU A 68 -9.48 7.13 14.26
C GLU A 68 -9.29 5.63 14.36
N TYR A 69 -9.91 4.90 13.42
CA TYR A 69 -9.58 3.50 13.21
C TYR A 69 -8.16 3.36 12.68
N THR A 70 -7.46 2.32 13.12
CA THR A 70 -6.19 1.95 12.48
C THR A 70 -6.47 1.48 11.06
N VAL A 71 -6.02 2.24 10.08
CA VAL A 71 -6.24 1.96 8.66
C VAL A 71 -5.00 1.41 7.99
N LYS A 72 -5.22 0.59 6.96
CA LYS A 72 -4.20 0.18 5.98
C LYS A 72 -4.37 1.01 4.73
N GLN A 73 -3.28 1.31 4.06
CA GLN A 73 -3.31 1.99 2.78
C GLN A 73 -4.16 1.23 1.75
N GLU A 74 -4.76 1.94 0.81
CA GLU A 74 -5.50 1.35 -0.31
C GLU A 74 -4.57 0.47 -1.13
N SER A 75 -5.02 -0.70 -1.53
CA SER A 75 -4.16 -1.75 -2.04
C SER A 75 -3.56 -1.49 -3.42
N PHE A 76 -4.27 -0.83 -4.33
CA PHE A 76 -3.73 -0.43 -5.64
C PHE A 76 -2.78 0.75 -5.52
N PHE A 77 -3.10 1.70 -4.63
CA PHE A 77 -2.24 2.82 -4.30
C PHE A 77 -0.90 2.33 -3.72
N TYR A 78 -0.97 1.43 -2.73
CA TYR A 78 0.23 0.86 -2.14
C TYR A 78 1.04 0.02 -3.13
N TYR A 79 0.39 -0.75 -4.00
CA TYR A 79 1.02 -1.57 -5.04
C TYR A 79 1.90 -0.74 -5.98
N LEU A 80 1.45 0.45 -6.35
CA LEU A 80 2.17 1.32 -7.29
C LEU A 80 3.20 2.23 -6.60
N PHE A 81 2.91 2.73 -5.40
CA PHE A 81 3.67 3.83 -4.82
C PHE A 81 4.43 3.47 -3.54
N GLY A 82 4.05 2.42 -2.84
CA GLY A 82 4.68 2.04 -1.57
C GLY A 82 4.51 3.07 -0.44
N VAL A 83 3.57 4.00 -0.60
CA VAL A 83 3.31 5.08 0.37
C VAL A 83 2.36 4.57 1.45
N HIS A 84 2.77 4.68 2.70
CA HIS A 84 1.98 4.24 3.86
C HIS A 84 1.09 5.34 4.44
N GLU A 85 1.47 6.60 4.22
CA GLU A 85 0.79 7.77 4.76
C GLU A 85 -0.64 7.86 4.23
N THR A 86 -1.57 8.17 5.12
CA THR A 86 -2.98 8.40 4.82
C THR A 86 -3.21 9.78 4.24
N GLY A 87 -4.36 9.98 3.59
CA GLY A 87 -4.73 11.28 3.03
C GLY A 87 -3.96 11.71 1.78
N CYS A 88 -3.11 10.83 1.23
CA CYS A 88 -2.34 11.10 0.02
C CYS A 88 -3.14 10.83 -1.25
N SER A 89 -2.76 11.50 -2.33
CA SER A 89 -3.17 11.18 -3.70
C SER A 89 -1.96 11.09 -4.61
N ALA A 90 -2.13 10.45 -5.77
CA ALA A 90 -1.08 10.37 -6.78
C ALA A 90 -1.62 10.68 -8.16
N ALA A 91 -0.80 11.29 -8.97
CA ALA A 91 -1.02 11.49 -10.39
C ALA A 91 0.11 10.84 -11.19
N ILE A 92 -0.21 10.23 -12.32
CA ILE A 92 0.75 9.68 -13.26
C ILE A 92 0.57 10.36 -14.60
N ASP A 93 1.61 11.03 -15.09
CA ASP A 93 1.75 11.36 -16.50
C ASP A 93 2.21 10.09 -17.22
N ILE A 94 1.28 9.42 -17.90
CA ILE A 94 1.58 8.16 -18.58
C ILE A 94 2.45 8.34 -19.82
N SER A 95 2.47 9.52 -20.41
CA SER A 95 3.30 9.82 -21.59
C SER A 95 4.78 9.86 -21.21
N GLU A 96 5.11 10.57 -20.15
CA GLU A 96 6.45 10.73 -19.62
C GLU A 96 6.83 9.66 -18.56
N GLU A 97 5.88 8.82 -18.15
CA GLU A 97 6.03 7.82 -17.06
C GLU A 97 6.44 8.46 -15.72
N LYS A 98 6.03 9.71 -15.49
CA LYS A 98 6.31 10.46 -14.27
C LYS A 98 5.21 10.33 -13.25
N VAL A 99 5.61 10.26 -11.99
CA VAL A 99 4.72 10.13 -10.85
C VAL A 99 4.83 11.34 -9.94
N TYR A 100 3.69 11.88 -9.57
CA TYR A 100 3.51 13.01 -8.69
C TYR A 100 2.70 12.57 -7.47
N LEU A 101 3.23 12.82 -6.27
CA LEU A 101 2.53 12.51 -5.01
C LEU A 101 2.08 13.79 -4.33
N PHE A 102 0.86 13.77 -3.85
CA PHE A 102 0.23 14.87 -3.13
C PHE A 102 -0.01 14.42 -1.69
N PHE A 103 0.68 15.08 -0.76
CA PHE A 103 0.60 14.81 0.67
C PHE A 103 -0.33 15.78 1.38
N PRO A 104 -1.02 15.36 2.47
CA PRO A 104 -1.79 16.28 3.29
C PRO A 104 -0.87 17.32 3.91
N ASN A 105 -1.35 18.58 3.96
CA ASN A 105 -0.64 19.66 4.64
C ASN A 105 -1.14 19.77 6.07
N PHE A 106 -0.40 19.16 7.00
CA PHE A 106 -0.73 19.22 8.43
C PHE A 106 -0.28 20.53 9.05
N SER A 107 -1.15 21.13 9.88
CA SER A 107 -0.76 22.29 10.68
C SER A 107 0.22 21.88 11.80
N GLU A 108 0.99 22.86 12.31
CA GLU A 108 1.98 22.66 13.38
C GLU A 108 1.40 22.01 14.66
N ILE A 109 0.09 22.15 14.92
CA ILE A 109 -0.56 21.56 16.09
C ILE A 109 -0.51 20.03 16.07
N TYR A 110 -0.46 19.41 14.91
CA TYR A 110 -0.36 17.94 14.77
C TYR A 110 0.97 17.38 15.28
N LYS A 111 2.01 18.20 15.44
CA LYS A 111 3.28 17.78 16.04
C LYS A 111 3.16 17.29 17.50
N ILE A 112 2.03 17.54 18.16
CA ILE A 112 1.73 17.01 19.49
C ILE A 112 1.54 15.49 19.45
N TRP A 113 0.99 14.96 18.36
CA TRP A 113 0.63 13.54 18.24
C TRP A 113 1.61 12.74 17.38
N PHE A 114 2.17 13.36 16.33
CA PHE A 114 3.10 12.67 15.43
C PHE A 114 4.10 13.66 14.80
N LYS A 115 5.15 13.08 14.21
CA LYS A 115 6.13 13.86 13.47
C LYS A 115 5.54 14.33 12.15
N VAL A 116 5.29 15.63 12.02
CA VAL A 116 4.97 16.24 10.71
C VAL A 116 6.27 16.34 9.92
N LEU A 117 6.32 15.59 8.80
CA LEU A 117 7.50 15.57 7.93
C LEU A 117 7.57 16.86 7.10
N SER A 118 8.77 17.40 6.95
CA SER A 118 9.03 18.47 5.97
C SER A 118 9.00 17.92 4.55
N THR A 119 8.86 18.81 3.58
CA THR A 119 8.90 18.42 2.15
C THR A 119 10.22 17.74 1.78
N GLU A 120 11.34 18.17 2.37
CA GLU A 120 12.66 17.58 2.17
C GLU A 120 12.75 16.16 2.73
N GLU A 121 12.17 15.95 3.91
CA GLU A 121 12.10 14.61 4.52
C GLU A 121 11.22 13.67 3.68
N ILE A 122 10.08 14.14 3.18
CA ILE A 122 9.20 13.36 2.30
C ILE A 122 9.94 13.02 0.99
N ARG A 123 10.62 13.98 0.36
CA ARG A 123 11.43 13.72 -0.84
C ARG A 123 12.54 12.72 -0.59
N SER A 124 13.15 12.75 0.59
CA SER A 124 14.18 11.76 0.97
C SER A 124 13.60 10.35 1.14
N LEU A 125 12.37 10.24 1.61
CA LEU A 125 11.67 8.95 1.76
C LEU A 125 11.20 8.40 0.41
N TYR A 126 10.79 9.27 -0.51
CA TYR A 126 10.20 8.92 -1.81
C TYR A 126 10.95 9.60 -2.97
N PRO A 127 12.25 9.26 -3.19
CA PRO A 127 13.12 9.96 -4.15
C PRO A 127 12.71 9.79 -5.62
N ASP A 128 11.90 8.76 -5.93
CA ASP A 128 11.43 8.48 -7.29
C ASP A 128 10.25 9.37 -7.72
N PHE A 129 9.73 10.23 -6.83
CA PHE A 129 8.51 10.98 -7.06
C PHE A 129 8.71 12.49 -6.91
N GLU A 130 7.93 13.26 -7.67
CA GLU A 130 7.77 14.68 -7.43
C GLU A 130 6.70 14.91 -6.35
N ILE A 131 7.01 15.70 -5.33
CA ILE A 131 6.21 15.87 -4.12
C ILE A 131 5.53 17.23 -4.10
N PHE A 132 4.22 17.22 -3.90
CA PHE A 132 3.34 18.37 -3.76
C PHE A 132 2.43 18.22 -2.52
N TYR A 133 1.70 19.28 -2.18
CA TYR A 133 0.64 19.22 -1.18
C TYR A 133 -0.74 19.04 -1.83
N MET A 134 -1.66 18.42 -1.10
CA MET A 134 -3.04 18.18 -1.57
C MET A 134 -3.77 19.46 -1.99
N ASN A 135 -3.45 20.58 -1.34
CA ASN A 135 -4.02 21.89 -1.67
C ASN A 135 -3.63 22.38 -3.07
N ASP A 136 -2.53 21.87 -3.61
CA ASP A 136 -2.01 22.27 -4.93
C ASP A 136 -2.60 21.41 -6.07
N LEU A 137 -3.26 20.29 -5.75
CA LEU A 137 -3.69 19.29 -6.73
C LEU A 137 -4.57 19.88 -7.84
N GLU A 138 -5.58 20.69 -7.49
CA GLU A 138 -6.48 21.28 -8.47
C GLU A 138 -5.75 22.19 -9.44
N GLN A 139 -4.91 23.11 -8.91
CA GLN A 139 -4.13 24.02 -9.75
C GLN A 139 -3.11 23.27 -10.60
N TRP A 140 -2.46 22.27 -10.01
CA TRP A 140 -1.50 21.43 -10.71
C TRP A 140 -2.16 20.69 -11.90
N VAL A 141 -3.38 20.13 -11.73
CA VAL A 141 -4.12 19.47 -12.82
C VAL A 141 -4.51 20.48 -13.91
N LYS A 142 -4.92 21.71 -13.54
CA LYS A 142 -5.21 22.78 -14.50
C LYS A 142 -3.97 23.14 -15.33
N ASP A 143 -2.82 23.29 -14.69
CA ASP A 143 -1.57 23.62 -15.36
C ASP A 143 -1.04 22.47 -16.23
N PHE A 144 -1.26 21.23 -15.78
CA PHE A 144 -0.96 20.04 -16.57
C PHE A 144 -1.82 19.96 -17.83
N ALA A 145 -3.08 20.42 -17.77
CA ALA A 145 -4.05 20.42 -18.87
C ALA A 145 -4.16 19.06 -19.56
N PRO A 146 -4.67 18.03 -18.87
CA PRO A 146 -4.84 16.69 -19.44
C PRO A 146 -5.90 16.69 -20.54
N SER A 147 -5.69 15.88 -21.58
CA SER A 147 -6.73 15.61 -22.59
C SER A 147 -7.84 14.72 -22.04
N GLN A 148 -7.51 13.84 -21.09
CA GLN A 148 -8.42 12.92 -20.41
C GLN A 148 -7.84 12.50 -19.06
N ILE A 149 -8.70 12.27 -18.08
CA ILE A 149 -8.33 11.75 -16.77
C ILE A 149 -8.85 10.31 -16.63
N PHE A 150 -7.98 9.42 -16.18
CA PHE A 150 -8.33 8.04 -15.83
C PHE A 150 -8.36 7.88 -14.31
N ILE A 151 -9.36 7.18 -13.80
CA ILE A 151 -9.48 6.86 -12.38
C ILE A 151 -9.66 5.35 -12.17
N ASN A 152 -9.14 4.84 -11.05
CA ASN A 152 -9.24 3.42 -10.71
C ASN A 152 -10.62 3.10 -10.12
N LYS A 153 -11.63 2.98 -10.98
CA LYS A 153 -12.99 2.58 -10.57
C LYS A 153 -13.26 1.14 -10.97
N GLY A 154 -13.66 0.34 -10.01
CA GLY A 154 -14.05 -1.06 -10.19
C GLY A 154 -14.81 -1.57 -8.98
N VAL A 155 -15.34 -2.78 -9.09
CA VAL A 155 -16.13 -3.43 -8.06
C VAL A 155 -15.41 -4.69 -7.61
N ASN A 156 -15.28 -4.89 -6.31
CA ASN A 156 -14.78 -6.15 -5.77
C ASN A 156 -15.85 -7.24 -5.95
N SER A 157 -15.48 -8.35 -6.59
CA SER A 157 -16.41 -9.45 -6.94
C SER A 157 -17.03 -10.14 -5.73
N ASP A 158 -16.33 -10.16 -4.58
CA ASP A 158 -16.78 -10.88 -3.40
C ASP A 158 -17.67 -10.01 -2.50
N SER A 159 -17.28 -8.74 -2.30
CA SER A 159 -18.01 -7.82 -1.41
C SER A 159 -19.05 -6.97 -2.12
N GLY A 160 -18.96 -6.81 -3.44
CA GLY A 160 -19.79 -5.89 -4.22
C GLY A 160 -19.48 -4.40 -3.97
N LEU A 161 -18.41 -4.10 -3.24
CA LEU A 161 -18.02 -2.72 -2.91
C LEU A 161 -17.13 -2.12 -4.00
N ASP A 162 -17.34 -0.83 -4.24
CA ASP A 162 -16.51 -0.04 -5.15
C ASP A 162 -15.08 0.16 -4.60
N THR A 163 -14.13 0.32 -5.51
CA THR A 163 -12.79 0.81 -5.19
C THR A 163 -12.84 2.24 -4.65
N LEU A 164 -11.78 2.63 -3.94
CA LEU A 164 -11.63 4.01 -3.47
C LEU A 164 -11.28 4.92 -4.66
N VAL A 165 -12.14 5.89 -4.97
CA VAL A 165 -11.96 6.81 -6.11
C VAL A 165 -11.82 8.24 -5.63
N LEU A 166 -11.00 9.02 -6.33
CA LEU A 166 -10.98 10.47 -6.22
C LEU A 166 -12.28 11.06 -6.78
N SER A 167 -12.86 12.01 -6.05
CA SER A 167 -14.02 12.76 -6.50
C SER A 167 -13.92 14.20 -5.96
N PHE A 168 -13.68 15.14 -6.86
CA PHE A 168 -13.65 16.57 -6.58
C PHE A 168 -14.57 17.29 -7.57
N LYS A 169 -15.17 18.40 -7.16
CA LYS A 169 -16.07 19.19 -8.03
C LYS A 169 -15.39 19.66 -9.32
N TRP A 170 -14.12 20.03 -9.25
CA TRP A 170 -13.36 20.47 -10.43
C TRP A 170 -13.12 19.36 -11.46
N MET A 171 -13.32 18.10 -11.10
CA MET A 171 -13.22 16.98 -12.05
C MET A 171 -14.37 16.95 -13.06
N ASP A 172 -15.48 17.60 -12.76
CA ASP A 172 -16.63 17.70 -13.67
C ASP A 172 -16.30 18.47 -14.96
N ASP A 173 -15.23 19.27 -14.95
CA ASP A 173 -14.72 20.02 -16.11
C ASP A 173 -13.88 19.15 -17.08
N TYR A 174 -13.62 17.88 -16.73
CA TYR A 174 -12.77 17.00 -17.50
C TYR A 174 -13.49 15.74 -18.00
N THR A 175 -12.97 15.17 -19.09
CA THR A 175 -13.41 13.85 -19.54
C THR A 175 -12.79 12.78 -18.64
N ILE A 176 -13.64 12.09 -17.86
CA ILE A 176 -13.20 11.06 -16.93
C ILE A 176 -13.45 9.67 -17.52
N GLU A 177 -12.40 8.88 -17.67
CA GLU A 177 -12.46 7.46 -18.02
C GLU A 177 -12.42 6.61 -16.74
N GLN A 178 -13.39 5.71 -16.56
CA GLN A 178 -13.61 4.97 -15.32
C GLN A 178 -13.58 3.44 -15.49
N THR A 179 -13.46 2.96 -16.72
CA THR A 179 -13.74 1.54 -17.02
C THR A 179 -12.50 0.69 -17.30
N LYS A 180 -11.44 1.31 -17.81
CA LYS A 180 -10.28 0.58 -18.32
C LYS A 180 -9.21 0.33 -17.27
N MET A 181 -8.87 1.35 -16.46
CA MET A 181 -7.71 1.33 -15.57
C MET A 181 -7.76 0.21 -14.54
N HIS A 182 -8.94 -0.06 -13.95
CA HIS A 182 -9.11 -1.08 -12.92
C HIS A 182 -8.77 -2.49 -13.43
N ASN A 183 -9.24 -2.85 -14.61
CA ASN A 183 -8.98 -4.17 -15.19
C ASN A 183 -7.48 -4.34 -15.50
N ILE A 184 -6.86 -3.33 -16.09
CA ILE A 184 -5.41 -3.34 -16.39
C ILE A 184 -4.59 -3.53 -15.11
N LEU A 185 -4.92 -2.80 -14.03
CA LEU A 185 -4.25 -2.92 -12.75
C LEU A 185 -4.48 -4.29 -12.10
N SER A 186 -5.70 -4.81 -12.17
CA SER A 186 -6.04 -6.13 -11.62
C SER A 186 -5.26 -7.23 -12.31
N ASP A 187 -5.15 -7.18 -13.64
CA ASP A 187 -4.34 -8.11 -14.42
C ASP A 187 -2.85 -8.02 -14.06
N CYS A 188 -2.33 -6.79 -13.90
CA CYS A 188 -0.96 -6.58 -13.45
C CYS A 188 -0.70 -7.19 -12.07
N ARG A 189 -1.63 -7.09 -11.14
CA ARG A 189 -1.51 -7.66 -9.79
C ARG A 189 -1.69 -9.18 -9.75
N SER A 190 -2.39 -9.75 -10.72
CA SER A 190 -2.64 -11.20 -10.79
C SER A 190 -1.35 -11.98 -11.03
N ILE A 191 -0.50 -11.52 -11.92
CA ILE A 191 0.81 -12.13 -12.20
C ILE A 191 1.89 -11.41 -11.39
N LYS A 192 2.52 -12.11 -10.46
CA LYS A 192 3.48 -11.51 -9.52
C LYS A 192 4.86 -11.33 -10.16
N THR A 193 5.52 -10.22 -9.82
CA THR A 193 6.92 -9.99 -10.18
C THR A 193 7.85 -10.85 -9.31
N PRO A 194 9.11 -11.06 -9.69
CA PRO A 194 10.07 -11.78 -8.86
C PRO A 194 10.26 -11.18 -7.46
N ASP A 195 10.19 -9.85 -7.33
CA ASP A 195 10.30 -9.19 -6.03
C ASP A 195 9.04 -9.36 -5.18
N GLU A 196 7.84 -9.34 -5.78
CA GLU A 196 6.60 -9.71 -5.09
C GLU A 196 6.64 -11.14 -4.58
N ILE A 197 7.17 -12.10 -5.38
CA ILE A 197 7.30 -13.50 -4.97
C ILE A 197 8.22 -13.63 -3.74
N LYS A 198 9.36 -12.93 -3.71
CA LYS A 198 10.25 -12.92 -2.54
C LYS A 198 9.53 -12.44 -1.27
N ILE A 199 8.72 -11.38 -1.39
CA ILE A 199 7.94 -10.87 -0.26
C ILE A 199 6.89 -11.86 0.21
N MET A 200 6.22 -12.53 -0.74
CA MET A 200 5.27 -13.60 -0.41
C MET A 200 5.96 -14.78 0.30
N GLU A 201 7.14 -15.20 -0.14
CA GLU A 201 7.94 -16.24 0.53
C GLU A 201 8.29 -15.85 1.97
N ILE A 202 8.71 -14.59 2.20
CA ILE A 202 8.97 -14.07 3.55
C ILE A 202 7.71 -14.06 4.41
N ALA A 203 6.60 -13.58 3.87
CA ALA A 203 5.32 -13.54 4.59
C ALA A 203 4.83 -14.94 4.97
N VAL A 204 4.98 -15.93 4.07
CA VAL A 204 4.65 -17.34 4.34
C VAL A 204 5.56 -17.92 5.42
N ALA A 205 6.87 -17.62 5.39
CA ALA A 205 7.80 -18.08 6.42
C ALA A 205 7.43 -17.52 7.80
N ILE A 206 7.18 -16.21 7.90
CA ILE A 206 6.76 -15.53 9.14
C ILE A 206 5.45 -16.16 9.67
N SER A 207 4.45 -16.31 8.82
CA SER A 207 3.16 -16.90 9.19
C SER A 207 3.32 -18.33 9.67
N SER A 208 4.13 -19.16 9.00
CA SER A 208 4.39 -20.54 9.38
C SER A 208 5.05 -20.64 10.75
N GLU A 209 6.06 -19.81 11.03
CA GLU A 209 6.70 -19.76 12.35
C GLU A 209 5.72 -19.33 13.45
N ALA A 210 4.88 -18.33 13.17
CA ALA A 210 3.86 -17.85 14.11
C ALA A 210 2.82 -18.93 14.41
N HIS A 211 2.41 -19.72 13.42
CA HIS A 211 1.52 -20.86 13.62
C HIS A 211 2.17 -21.94 14.50
N VAL A 212 3.43 -22.31 14.23
CA VAL A 212 4.18 -23.25 15.07
C VAL A 212 4.31 -22.75 16.50
N HIS A 213 4.57 -21.44 16.67
CA HIS A 213 4.62 -20.81 18.00
C HIS A 213 3.26 -20.94 18.71
N THR A 214 2.17 -20.62 18.03
CA THR A 214 0.81 -20.70 18.60
C THR A 214 0.42 -22.13 18.96
N MET A 215 0.72 -23.13 18.11
CA MET A 215 0.47 -24.53 18.40
C MET A 215 1.17 -25.01 19.68
N LYS A 216 2.38 -24.56 19.98
CA LYS A 216 3.10 -24.88 21.22
C LYS A 216 2.44 -24.32 22.47
N HIS A 217 1.58 -23.32 22.34
CA HIS A 217 0.83 -22.69 23.42
C HIS A 217 -0.62 -23.21 23.53
N CYS A 218 -1.06 -24.02 22.58
CA CYS A 218 -2.39 -24.63 22.59
C CYS A 218 -2.44 -25.76 23.62
N LYS A 219 -3.25 -25.56 24.66
CA LYS A 219 -3.45 -26.54 25.77
C LYS A 219 -4.91 -26.50 26.19
N PRO A 220 -5.43 -27.60 26.75
CA PRO A 220 -6.76 -27.59 27.34
C PRO A 220 -6.96 -26.48 28.35
N GLY A 221 -8.09 -25.76 28.27
CA GLY A 221 -8.44 -24.67 29.17
C GLY A 221 -7.93 -23.26 28.78
N VAL A 222 -7.17 -23.12 27.67
CA VAL A 222 -6.82 -21.79 27.16
C VAL A 222 -7.99 -21.18 26.39
N ARG A 223 -8.10 -19.84 26.43
CA ARG A 223 -9.12 -19.11 25.66
C ARG A 223 -8.66 -18.92 24.21
N GLU A 224 -9.59 -18.78 23.28
CA GLU A 224 -9.32 -18.46 21.86
C GLU A 224 -8.51 -17.17 21.72
N SER A 225 -8.88 -16.11 22.47
CA SER A 225 -8.15 -14.84 22.50
C SER A 225 -6.68 -14.96 22.94
N TYR A 226 -6.35 -15.98 23.75
CA TYR A 226 -4.96 -16.27 24.12
C TYR A 226 -4.16 -16.75 22.91
N LEU A 227 -4.73 -17.65 22.12
CA LEU A 227 -4.09 -18.18 20.91
C LEU A 227 -3.91 -17.08 19.84
N GLU A 228 -4.95 -16.26 19.62
CA GLU A 228 -4.85 -15.08 18.76
C GLU A 228 -3.72 -14.15 19.22
N SER A 229 -3.66 -13.84 20.51
CA SER A 229 -2.62 -12.97 21.05
C SER A 229 -1.21 -13.53 20.83
N LYS A 230 -1.02 -14.85 20.93
CA LYS A 230 0.28 -15.51 20.70
C LYS A 230 0.72 -15.41 19.25
N PHE A 231 -0.19 -15.57 18.30
CA PHE A 231 0.10 -15.43 16.89
C PHE A 231 0.46 -13.98 16.54
N ARG A 232 -0.38 -13.02 16.94
CA ARG A 232 -0.20 -11.60 16.62
C ARG A 232 1.05 -11.01 17.28
N ALA A 233 1.28 -11.33 18.55
CA ALA A 233 2.47 -10.88 19.26
C ALA A 233 3.74 -11.42 18.60
N TYR A 234 3.76 -12.70 18.21
CA TYR A 234 4.91 -13.29 17.53
C TYR A 234 5.27 -12.56 16.23
N CYS A 235 4.26 -12.28 15.38
CA CYS A 235 4.44 -11.55 14.13
C CYS A 235 4.90 -10.10 14.37
N HIS A 236 4.33 -9.43 15.38
CA HIS A 236 4.65 -8.03 15.66
C HIS A 236 6.01 -7.86 16.33
N GLU A 237 6.28 -8.60 17.40
CA GLU A 237 7.53 -8.47 18.17
C GLU A 237 8.78 -8.87 17.37
N ARG A 238 8.67 -9.92 16.54
CA ARG A 238 9.83 -10.46 15.83
C ARG A 238 10.04 -9.87 14.45
N TYR A 239 8.96 -9.43 13.79
CA TYR A 239 8.99 -9.06 12.38
C TYR A 239 8.33 -7.72 12.09
N ASN A 240 7.95 -6.96 13.12
CA ASN A 240 7.26 -5.68 12.98
C ASN A 240 5.97 -5.76 12.10
N CYS A 241 5.37 -6.94 11.98
CA CYS A 241 4.13 -7.13 11.23
C CYS A 241 2.95 -6.66 12.08
N LYS A 242 2.63 -5.38 11.97
CA LYS A 242 1.57 -4.72 12.75
C LYS A 242 0.16 -5.22 12.39
N PHE A 243 -0.05 -5.64 11.13
CA PHE A 243 -1.36 -6.03 10.62
C PHE A 243 -1.40 -7.46 10.14
N SER A 244 -2.53 -8.15 10.40
CA SER A 244 -2.92 -9.35 9.66
C SER A 244 -3.77 -8.98 8.46
N HIS A 245 -3.76 -9.81 7.42
CA HIS A 245 -4.57 -9.58 6.23
C HIS A 245 -6.07 -9.81 6.51
N TYR A 246 -6.38 -10.77 7.36
CA TYR A 246 -7.73 -11.13 7.82
C TYR A 246 -7.75 -11.32 9.34
N GLN A 247 -8.94 -11.33 9.91
CA GLN A 247 -9.12 -11.57 11.34
C GLN A 247 -8.74 -13.01 11.71
N SER A 248 -8.20 -13.17 12.91
CA SER A 248 -7.87 -14.50 13.44
C SER A 248 -9.14 -15.29 13.71
N ILE A 249 -9.17 -16.55 13.27
CA ILE A 249 -10.23 -17.50 13.56
C ILE A 249 -9.60 -18.59 14.42
N CYS A 250 -9.94 -18.59 15.71
CA CYS A 250 -9.46 -19.54 16.71
C CYS A 250 -10.68 -20.26 17.34
N ALA A 251 -11.45 -20.94 16.48
CA ALA A 251 -12.65 -21.67 16.91
C ALA A 251 -12.31 -23.05 17.48
N CYS A 252 -13.05 -23.47 18.51
CA CYS A 252 -13.01 -24.82 19.09
C CYS A 252 -14.15 -25.68 18.59
#